data_a31b40c43eaff88bf0b0013db864790a
#
_entry.id   a31b40c43eaff88bf0b0013db864790a
#
_cell.length_a   1.000
_cell.length_b   1.000
_cell.length_c   1.000
_cell.angle_alpha   90.00
_cell.angle_beta   90.00
_cell.angle_gamma   90.00
#
_symmetry.space_group_name_H-M   'P 1'
#
loop_
_entity.id
_entity.type
_entity.pdbx_description
1 polymer ?
#
loop_
_entity_poly.entity_id
_entity_poly.type
_entity_poly.pdbx_seq_one_letter_code
_entity_poly.pdbx_strand_id
1 'polypeptide(L)'
;MKVLGSVFNARKNLIVEGNMLSGKTTNVMFPIVENIISKKEGFLVIDSKYEYINQYYNKLKENNYNIVFINIKDISKSNGWNPLTYPYKLFKEGKLDGAQEYLEKVSKMIYDAKSETCSIRSSADLFIALVFSHFEDAASYRINLNSIKYSCDLYNKKCGINDVLSEYLLIKDYNKKSYDFANYFLSSSKEVKNDIVSNTRYLLNYYTSKDDISILLNETNFDFDKINTMPTAIFLIGRDEDRELNRVLSMFIEQLYMILLDMKKDKFTFVLDNIDILDRFNDLNNILSSCTSRNIKTYLCTRSIDELKKNYGEYITSLCDVLTINEGKVTLKTNDDFISEIKNFKNINIKKANVDYPELNDKTAYLFDLNKYLKESKKTNVINEADKIVNKIDNKINNIDIDKYIKKIDEKIKELDEAENNDKSENKDIDYLSKNGREAFNRYLDELDEKITKLEEEEKKYLENKKDSKHQDKTKSEGLEKYIKRLDEKISELDEEKQENN
;
A
#
# COMPACT_ATOMS: atom_id res chain seq x y z
N MET A 1 28.77 41.38 -2.52
CA MET A 1 29.42 40.27 -3.23
C MET A 1 28.83 40.18 -4.62
N LYS A 2 29.64 40.41 -5.69
CA LYS A 2 29.15 40.27 -7.08
C LYS A 2 28.78 38.85 -7.40
N VAL A 3 29.60 37.87 -7.02
CA VAL A 3 29.34 36.44 -7.28
C VAL A 3 28.05 35.95 -6.65
N LEU A 4 27.79 36.21 -5.37
CA LEU A 4 26.54 35.79 -4.73
C LEU A 4 25.32 36.52 -5.28
N GLY A 5 25.45 37.81 -5.66
CA GLY A 5 24.37 38.52 -6.35
C GLY A 5 24.02 37.86 -7.67
N SER A 6 24.99 37.42 -8.43
CA SER A 6 24.78 36.66 -9.67
C SER A 6 24.10 35.30 -9.38
N VAL A 7 24.56 34.55 -8.36
CA VAL A 7 23.95 33.28 -7.94
C VAL A 7 22.49 33.43 -7.54
N PHE A 8 22.12 34.46 -6.77
CA PHE A 8 20.76 34.70 -6.35
C PHE A 8 19.81 35.03 -7.50
N ASN A 9 20.33 35.66 -8.55
CA ASN A 9 19.56 36.05 -9.73
C ASN A 9 19.60 34.98 -10.83
N ALA A 10 20.51 33.99 -10.72
CA ALA A 10 20.62 32.91 -11.70
C ALA A 10 19.33 32.09 -11.74
N ARG A 11 18.90 31.76 -12.97
CA ARG A 11 17.73 30.85 -13.17
C ARG A 11 18.16 29.38 -13.16
N LYS A 12 19.43 29.08 -13.38
CA LYS A 12 19.97 27.71 -13.44
C LYS A 12 20.27 27.13 -12.07
N ASN A 13 20.40 25.82 -12.04
CA ASN A 13 20.96 25.08 -10.91
C ASN A 13 22.44 25.45 -10.75
N LEU A 14 23.02 25.19 -9.58
CA LEU A 14 24.39 25.53 -9.28
C LEU A 14 25.14 24.34 -8.68
N ILE A 15 26.33 24.07 -9.19
CA ILE A 15 27.32 23.21 -8.54
C ILE A 15 28.32 24.10 -7.80
N VAL A 16 28.52 23.83 -6.50
CA VAL A 16 29.54 24.46 -5.67
C VAL A 16 30.64 23.45 -5.37
N GLU A 17 31.82 23.66 -5.96
CA GLU A 17 32.98 22.80 -5.77
C GLU A 17 34.00 23.43 -4.84
N GLY A 18 34.68 22.62 -4.04
CA GLY A 18 35.82 23.03 -3.23
C GLY A 18 36.23 21.95 -2.25
N ASN A 19 37.46 22.00 -1.83
CA ASN A 19 38.04 21.08 -0.87
C ASN A 19 37.37 21.14 0.52
N MET A 20 37.67 20.18 1.39
CA MET A 20 37.27 20.27 2.79
C MET A 20 37.76 21.59 3.40
N LEU A 21 36.95 22.17 4.25
CA LEU A 21 37.22 23.45 4.95
C LEU A 21 37.41 24.68 4.00
N SER A 22 37.10 24.56 2.72
CA SER A 22 37.12 25.69 1.78
C SER A 22 36.07 26.77 2.07
N GLY A 23 35.19 26.58 3.05
CA GLY A 23 34.13 27.52 3.41
C GLY A 23 32.88 27.47 2.53
N LYS A 24 32.70 26.42 1.75
CA LYS A 24 31.49 26.23 0.89
C LYS A 24 30.20 26.43 1.66
N THR A 25 29.99 25.68 2.76
CA THR A 25 28.80 25.73 3.58
C THR A 25 28.57 27.13 4.16
N THR A 26 29.57 27.67 4.88
CA THR A 26 29.38 28.92 5.62
C THR A 26 29.33 30.17 4.75
N ASN A 27 30.08 30.19 3.63
CA ASN A 27 30.21 31.40 2.82
C ASN A 27 29.41 31.42 1.52
N VAL A 28 28.89 30.28 1.10
CA VAL A 28 28.02 30.16 -0.08
C VAL A 28 26.66 29.59 0.25
N MET A 29 26.61 28.41 0.85
CA MET A 29 25.34 27.72 1.05
C MET A 29 24.49 28.42 2.14
N PHE A 30 25.08 28.87 3.25
CA PHE A 30 24.35 29.64 4.26
C PHE A 30 23.71 30.92 3.71
N PRO A 31 24.42 31.81 2.98
CA PRO A 31 23.77 32.93 2.31
C PRO A 31 22.67 32.56 1.34
N ILE A 32 22.77 31.41 0.67
CA ILE A 32 21.67 30.89 -0.18
C ILE A 32 20.43 30.56 0.66
N VAL A 33 20.59 29.79 1.74
CA VAL A 33 19.48 29.43 2.64
C VAL A 33 18.90 30.68 3.30
N GLU A 34 19.73 31.64 3.71
CA GLU A 34 19.31 32.93 4.23
C GLU A 34 18.40 33.70 3.25
N ASN A 35 18.78 33.72 1.96
CA ASN A 35 17.96 34.34 0.91
C ASN A 35 16.64 33.59 0.69
N ILE A 36 16.62 32.26 0.77
CA ILE A 36 15.41 31.45 0.67
C ILE A 36 14.45 31.75 1.82
N ILE A 37 14.97 31.78 3.06
CA ILE A 37 14.17 32.09 4.26
C ILE A 37 13.60 33.51 4.19
N SER A 38 14.39 34.48 3.72
CA SER A 38 13.94 35.88 3.57
C SER A 38 12.77 36.03 2.59
N LYS A 39 12.68 35.14 1.61
CA LYS A 39 11.59 35.09 0.62
C LYS A 39 10.42 34.20 1.05
N LYS A 40 10.51 33.54 2.20
CA LYS A 40 9.54 32.57 2.68
C LYS A 40 9.29 31.42 1.69
N GLU A 41 10.33 30.98 0.98
CA GLU A 41 10.26 29.86 0.05
C GLU A 41 10.55 28.54 0.78
N GLY A 42 9.95 27.41 0.31
CA GLY A 42 10.23 26.08 0.85
C GLY A 42 11.61 25.55 0.41
N PHE A 43 12.26 24.76 1.25
CA PHE A 43 13.51 24.13 0.92
C PHE A 43 13.72 22.78 1.64
N LEU A 44 14.59 21.97 1.03
CA LEU A 44 15.18 20.79 1.62
C LEU A 44 16.70 21.00 1.71
N VAL A 45 17.31 20.62 2.82
CA VAL A 45 18.76 20.70 3.01
C VAL A 45 19.33 19.41 3.58
N ILE A 46 20.49 18.96 3.05
CA ILE A 46 21.31 17.91 3.67
C ILE A 46 22.14 18.56 4.78
N ASP A 47 21.99 18.09 6.02
CA ASP A 47 22.63 18.64 7.22
C ASP A 47 23.26 17.57 8.10
N SER A 48 24.25 16.82 7.58
CA SER A 48 24.90 15.72 8.30
C SER A 48 25.55 16.12 9.63
N LYS A 49 25.86 17.41 9.81
CA LYS A 49 26.55 17.95 10.99
C LYS A 49 25.67 18.82 11.90
N TYR A 50 24.38 18.93 11.61
CA TYR A 50 23.44 19.81 12.31
C TYR A 50 23.81 21.30 12.24
N GLU A 51 24.58 21.71 11.22
CA GLU A 51 25.06 23.11 11.06
C GLU A 51 23.89 24.04 10.67
N TYR A 52 23.06 23.60 9.71
CA TYR A 52 21.89 24.36 9.24
C TYR A 52 20.79 24.44 10.30
N ILE A 53 20.52 23.32 10.98
CA ILE A 53 19.55 23.29 12.07
C ILE A 53 19.98 24.30 13.17
N ASN A 54 21.22 24.21 13.62
CA ASN A 54 21.71 25.11 14.67
C ASN A 54 21.72 26.57 14.24
N GLN A 55 22.00 26.85 12.98
CA GLN A 55 22.04 28.22 12.46
C GLN A 55 20.65 28.83 12.26
N TYR A 56 19.66 28.04 11.82
CA TYR A 56 18.41 28.60 11.29
C TYR A 56 17.16 28.21 12.06
N TYR A 57 17.19 27.25 12.99
CA TYR A 57 16.01 26.74 13.65
C TYR A 57 15.12 27.84 14.27
N ASN A 58 15.70 28.74 15.09
CA ASN A 58 14.95 29.80 15.73
C ASN A 58 14.33 30.76 14.70
N LYS A 59 15.11 31.14 13.67
CA LYS A 59 14.64 31.99 12.59
C LYS A 59 13.51 31.37 11.79
N LEU A 60 13.54 30.06 11.55
CA LEU A 60 12.47 29.35 10.88
C LEU A 60 11.19 29.33 11.72
N LYS A 61 11.30 29.12 13.03
CA LYS A 61 10.15 29.22 13.96
C LYS A 61 9.54 30.63 13.98
N GLU A 62 10.37 31.66 14.06
CA GLU A 62 9.94 33.07 14.00
C GLU A 62 9.23 33.42 12.69
N ASN A 63 9.59 32.78 11.59
CA ASN A 63 8.97 32.96 10.28
C ASN A 63 7.83 31.97 9.99
N ASN A 64 7.36 31.21 10.98
CA ASN A 64 6.26 30.24 10.88
C ASN A 64 6.47 29.16 9.81
N TYR A 65 7.70 28.66 9.68
CA TYR A 65 7.97 27.51 8.83
C TYR A 65 7.40 26.21 9.42
N ASN A 66 6.85 25.37 8.58
CA ASN A 66 6.70 23.95 8.87
C ASN A 66 8.10 23.31 8.78
N ILE A 67 8.53 22.61 9.85
CA ILE A 67 9.87 22.05 9.95
C ILE A 67 9.75 20.53 10.01
N VAL A 68 10.43 19.83 9.09
CA VAL A 68 10.43 18.37 8.99
C VAL A 68 11.87 17.88 9.10
N PHE A 69 12.09 16.84 9.89
CA PHE A 69 13.39 16.19 10.06
C PHE A 69 13.33 14.74 9.57
N ILE A 70 14.17 14.37 8.64
CA ILE A 70 14.41 12.97 8.25
C ILE A 70 15.83 12.64 8.70
N ASN A 71 15.96 12.03 9.86
CA ASN A 71 17.21 11.85 10.55
C ASN A 71 17.56 10.38 10.73
N ILE A 72 18.38 9.84 9.83
CA ILE A 72 18.86 8.45 9.90
C ILE A 72 20.06 8.27 10.84
N LYS A 73 20.64 9.38 11.32
CA LYS A 73 21.75 9.36 12.29
C LYS A 73 21.26 9.17 13.73
N ASP A 74 20.10 9.75 14.04
CA ASP A 74 19.44 9.67 15.34
C ASP A 74 17.92 9.73 15.14
N ILE A 75 17.28 8.57 15.04
CA ILE A 75 15.84 8.46 14.74
C ILE A 75 14.95 9.06 15.83
N SER A 76 15.45 9.16 17.08
CA SER A 76 14.71 9.81 18.17
C SER A 76 14.46 11.30 17.92
N LYS A 77 15.15 11.87 16.93
CA LYS A 77 15.06 13.26 16.47
C LYS A 77 14.55 13.37 15.04
N SER A 78 13.69 12.45 14.63
CA SER A 78 13.19 12.36 13.26
C SER A 78 11.68 12.35 13.21
N ASN A 79 11.13 12.90 12.14
CA ASN A 79 9.82 12.49 11.68
C ASN A 79 9.90 11.09 11.05
N GLY A 80 8.83 10.32 11.17
CA GLY A 80 8.65 9.11 10.37
C GLY A 80 8.30 9.46 8.93
N TRP A 81 8.76 8.62 8.00
CA TRP A 81 8.42 8.71 6.59
C TRP A 81 8.28 7.33 5.97
N ASN A 82 7.06 6.96 5.62
CA ASN A 82 6.77 5.73 4.91
C ASN A 82 6.61 6.03 3.41
N PRO A 83 7.46 5.46 2.53
CA PRO A 83 7.41 5.73 1.09
C PRO A 83 6.11 5.28 0.41
N LEU A 84 5.29 4.46 1.09
CA LEU A 84 4.02 3.99 0.58
C LEU A 84 2.84 4.92 0.94
N THR A 85 3.03 5.92 1.81
CA THR A 85 1.95 6.82 2.25
C THR A 85 1.36 7.64 1.12
N TYR A 86 2.21 8.28 0.30
CA TYR A 86 1.72 9.14 -0.79
C TYR A 86 1.06 8.34 -1.93
N PRO A 87 1.65 7.24 -2.44
CA PRO A 87 0.96 6.38 -3.40
C PRO A 87 -0.34 5.78 -2.85
N TYR A 88 -0.42 5.48 -1.54
CA TYR A 88 -1.68 5.06 -0.93
C TYR A 88 -2.74 6.17 -0.93
N LYS A 89 -2.36 7.43 -0.67
CA LYS A 89 -3.26 8.58 -0.81
C LYS A 89 -3.84 8.66 -2.22
N LEU A 90 -2.99 8.57 -3.26
CA LEU A 90 -3.42 8.58 -4.66
C LEU A 90 -4.36 7.41 -4.98
N PHE A 91 -4.05 6.21 -4.48
CA PHE A 91 -4.91 5.03 -4.62
C PHE A 91 -6.30 5.29 -4.02
N LYS A 92 -6.39 5.86 -2.82
CA LYS A 92 -7.67 6.19 -2.16
C LYS A 92 -8.44 7.28 -2.88
N GLU A 93 -7.77 8.17 -3.59
CA GLU A 93 -8.36 9.19 -4.46
C GLU A 93 -8.79 8.63 -5.84
N GLY A 94 -8.58 7.35 -6.12
CA GLY A 94 -8.88 6.71 -7.41
C GLY A 94 -7.88 7.03 -8.52
N LYS A 95 -6.75 7.66 -8.22
CA LYS A 95 -5.66 8.00 -9.15
C LYS A 95 -4.69 6.82 -9.29
N LEU A 96 -5.17 5.72 -9.87
CA LEU A 96 -4.42 4.45 -9.90
C LEU A 96 -3.12 4.53 -10.68
N ASP A 97 -3.11 5.21 -11.83
CA ASP A 97 -1.91 5.35 -12.66
C ASP A 97 -0.84 6.21 -11.96
N GLY A 98 -1.26 7.27 -11.27
CA GLY A 98 -0.36 8.06 -10.42
C GLY A 98 0.23 7.21 -9.30
N ALA A 99 -0.59 6.44 -8.58
CA ALA A 99 -0.11 5.54 -7.54
C ALA A 99 0.91 4.53 -8.11
N GLN A 100 0.65 3.96 -9.29
CA GLN A 100 1.56 3.05 -9.99
C GLN A 100 2.90 3.72 -10.31
N GLU A 101 2.90 4.93 -10.87
CA GLU A 101 4.12 5.67 -11.20
C GLU A 101 5.03 5.85 -9.97
N TYR A 102 4.44 6.22 -8.82
CA TYR A 102 5.19 6.32 -7.56
C TYR A 102 5.75 4.97 -7.10
N LEU A 103 4.98 3.89 -7.21
CA LEU A 103 5.43 2.56 -6.81
C LEU A 103 6.53 2.03 -7.72
N GLU A 104 6.47 2.30 -9.02
CA GLU A 104 7.54 1.98 -9.97
C GLU A 104 8.85 2.72 -9.64
N LYS A 105 8.76 3.98 -9.22
CA LYS A 105 9.92 4.75 -8.76
C LYS A 105 10.49 4.20 -7.46
N VAL A 106 9.64 3.94 -6.46
CA VAL A 106 10.06 3.32 -5.18
C VAL A 106 10.71 1.96 -5.46
N SER A 107 10.12 1.13 -6.31
CA SER A 107 10.69 -0.16 -6.66
C SER A 107 12.07 -0.02 -7.34
N LYS A 108 12.23 0.90 -8.29
CA LYS A 108 13.54 1.18 -8.93
C LYS A 108 14.62 1.57 -7.93
N MET A 109 14.26 2.33 -6.90
CA MET A 109 15.21 2.71 -5.84
C MET A 109 15.58 1.53 -4.94
N ILE A 110 14.61 0.64 -4.65
CA ILE A 110 14.83 -0.58 -3.86
C ILE A 110 15.69 -1.58 -4.65
N TYR A 111 15.40 -1.77 -5.94
CA TYR A 111 15.95 -2.85 -6.76
C TYR A 111 17.21 -2.48 -7.55
N ASP A 112 17.73 -1.29 -7.41
CA ASP A 112 18.91 -0.72 -8.10
C ASP A 112 18.99 -1.06 -9.61
N ALA A 113 18.67 -0.10 -10.44
CA ALA A 113 18.57 -0.22 -11.90
C ALA A 113 19.87 -0.67 -12.64
N LYS A 114 20.95 -0.97 -11.92
CA LYS A 114 22.22 -1.40 -12.56
C LYS A 114 22.18 -2.82 -13.12
N SER A 115 21.27 -3.66 -12.65
CA SER A 115 21.12 -5.03 -13.14
C SER A 115 19.70 -5.24 -13.65
N GLU A 116 19.42 -4.87 -14.89
CA GLU A 116 18.16 -5.16 -15.58
C GLU A 116 18.03 -6.64 -15.94
N THR A 117 18.28 -7.54 -14.98
CA THR A 117 18.00 -8.95 -15.19
C THR A 117 16.49 -9.20 -15.10
N CYS A 118 16.01 -10.20 -15.84
CA CYS A 118 14.60 -10.59 -15.82
C CYS A 118 14.11 -10.87 -14.38
N SER A 119 14.96 -11.48 -13.54
CA SER A 119 14.67 -11.77 -12.14
C SER A 119 14.42 -10.52 -11.28
N ILE A 120 15.20 -9.46 -11.50
CA ILE A 120 15.04 -8.20 -10.75
C ILE A 120 13.75 -7.50 -11.16
N ARG A 121 13.45 -7.45 -12.46
CA ARG A 121 12.19 -6.87 -12.95
C ARG A 121 10.98 -7.60 -12.36
N SER A 122 10.99 -8.94 -12.39
CA SER A 122 9.90 -9.74 -11.82
C SER A 122 9.76 -9.59 -10.30
N SER A 123 10.88 -9.33 -9.61
CA SER A 123 10.85 -9.03 -8.17
C SER A 123 10.25 -7.65 -7.88
N ALA A 124 10.52 -6.67 -8.75
CA ALA A 124 9.89 -5.35 -8.68
C ALA A 124 8.38 -5.43 -8.94
N ASP A 125 7.97 -6.24 -9.91
CA ASP A 125 6.56 -6.48 -10.21
C ASP A 125 5.85 -7.16 -9.03
N LEU A 126 6.46 -8.17 -8.40
CA LEU A 126 5.91 -8.79 -7.18
C LEU A 126 5.77 -7.77 -6.04
N PHE A 127 6.76 -6.90 -5.85
CA PHE A 127 6.67 -5.83 -4.85
C PHE A 127 5.46 -4.93 -5.11
N ILE A 128 5.28 -4.45 -6.35
CA ILE A 128 4.16 -3.58 -6.73
C ILE A 128 2.83 -4.31 -6.55
N ALA A 129 2.75 -5.58 -6.96
CA ALA A 129 1.58 -6.43 -6.77
C ALA A 129 1.16 -6.52 -5.30
N LEU A 130 2.13 -6.76 -4.42
CA LEU A 130 1.90 -6.85 -2.98
C LEU A 130 1.46 -5.51 -2.38
N VAL A 131 2.09 -4.41 -2.80
CA VAL A 131 1.70 -3.09 -2.31
C VAL A 131 0.27 -2.74 -2.71
N PHE A 132 -0.12 -2.95 -3.98
CA PHE A 132 -1.51 -2.73 -4.39
C PHE A 132 -2.47 -3.66 -3.65
N SER A 133 -2.11 -4.93 -3.45
CA SER A 133 -2.93 -5.87 -2.67
C SER A 133 -3.13 -5.40 -1.23
N HIS A 134 -2.08 -4.84 -0.60
CA HIS A 134 -2.20 -4.25 0.74
C HIS A 134 -3.02 -2.96 0.75
N PHE A 135 -2.97 -2.15 -0.32
CA PHE A 135 -3.83 -0.97 -0.45
C PHE A 135 -5.31 -1.33 -0.50
N GLU A 136 -5.63 -2.49 -1.06
CA GLU A 136 -6.99 -3.01 -1.15
C GLU A 136 -7.51 -3.55 0.19
N ASP A 137 -6.67 -4.28 0.94
CA ASP A 137 -7.13 -5.14 2.03
C ASP A 137 -6.64 -4.73 3.43
N ALA A 138 -5.52 -4.02 3.52
CA ALA A 138 -4.92 -3.71 4.80
C ALA A 138 -5.42 -2.39 5.37
N ALA A 139 -5.51 -2.30 6.70
CA ALA A 139 -5.68 -1.01 7.37
C ALA A 139 -4.43 -0.14 7.14
N SER A 140 -4.61 1.19 7.01
CA SER A 140 -3.56 2.14 6.62
C SER A 140 -2.28 2.01 7.45
N TYR A 141 -2.38 1.81 8.76
CA TYR A 141 -1.24 1.66 9.67
C TYR A 141 -0.44 0.34 9.49
N ARG A 142 -0.96 -0.60 8.69
CA ARG A 142 -0.29 -1.85 8.32
C ARG A 142 0.35 -1.80 6.93
N ILE A 143 0.22 -0.71 6.21
CA ILE A 143 0.78 -0.53 4.88
C ILE A 143 2.19 0.05 5.04
N ASN A 144 3.20 -0.79 5.08
CA ASN A 144 4.60 -0.43 5.22
C ASN A 144 5.52 -1.51 4.63
N LEU A 145 6.80 -1.20 4.45
CA LEU A 145 7.77 -2.13 3.85
C LEU A 145 7.96 -3.42 4.68
N ASN A 146 7.79 -3.35 6.00
CA ASN A 146 7.86 -4.53 6.86
C ASN A 146 6.73 -5.51 6.56
N SER A 147 5.52 -5.02 6.33
CA SER A 147 4.37 -5.85 5.93
C SER A 147 4.59 -6.52 4.58
N ILE A 148 5.16 -5.80 3.61
CA ILE A 148 5.47 -6.36 2.30
C ILE A 148 6.51 -7.47 2.42
N LYS A 149 7.59 -7.24 3.18
CA LYS A 149 8.60 -8.28 3.46
C LYS A 149 7.98 -9.47 4.18
N TYR A 150 7.16 -9.23 5.20
CA TYR A 150 6.49 -10.30 5.95
C TYR A 150 5.59 -11.15 5.04
N SER A 151 4.93 -10.56 4.07
CA SER A 151 4.17 -11.29 3.05
C SER A 151 5.06 -12.27 2.26
N CYS A 152 6.27 -11.84 1.90
CA CYS A 152 7.26 -12.71 1.26
C CYS A 152 7.76 -13.84 2.19
N ASP A 153 7.85 -13.58 3.51
CA ASP A 153 8.25 -14.59 4.51
C ASP A 153 7.18 -15.68 4.67
N LEU A 154 5.93 -15.41 4.30
CA LEU A 154 4.83 -16.37 4.32
C LEU A 154 4.77 -17.29 3.08
N TYR A 155 5.58 -17.05 2.04
CA TYR A 155 5.58 -17.83 0.81
C TYR A 155 5.70 -19.34 1.03
N ASN A 156 6.58 -19.80 1.95
CA ASN A 156 6.77 -21.21 2.20
C ASN A 156 5.71 -21.86 3.14
N LYS A 157 4.78 -21.07 3.67
CA LYS A 157 3.68 -21.58 4.49
C LYS A 157 2.56 -22.10 3.61
N LYS A 158 2.10 -23.34 3.84
CA LYS A 158 1.00 -23.94 3.06
C LYS A 158 -0.36 -23.33 3.40
N CYS A 159 -1.16 -23.09 2.36
CA CYS A 159 -2.56 -22.71 2.44
C CYS A 159 -3.35 -23.52 1.40
N GLY A 160 -3.83 -24.70 1.78
CA GLY A 160 -4.44 -25.64 0.85
C GLY A 160 -3.41 -26.25 -0.11
N ILE A 161 -3.66 -26.16 -1.41
CA ILE A 161 -2.76 -26.68 -2.47
C ILE A 161 -1.57 -25.73 -2.71
N ASN A 162 -1.79 -24.43 -2.52
CA ASN A 162 -0.79 -23.38 -2.75
C ASN A 162 -0.07 -22.99 -1.46
N ASP A 163 0.93 -22.13 -1.59
CA ASP A 163 1.49 -21.35 -0.49
C ASP A 163 0.59 -20.12 -0.18
N VAL A 164 0.77 -19.55 1.03
CA VAL A 164 -0.04 -18.41 1.51
C VAL A 164 0.06 -17.21 0.58
N LEU A 165 1.25 -16.89 0.05
CA LEU A 165 1.46 -15.73 -0.81
C LEU A 165 0.76 -15.92 -2.16
N SER A 166 0.96 -17.08 -2.81
CA SER A 166 0.29 -17.39 -4.08
C SER A 166 -1.22 -17.41 -3.92
N GLU A 167 -1.75 -18.01 -2.85
CA GLU A 167 -3.18 -18.04 -2.57
C GLU A 167 -3.75 -16.64 -2.39
N TYR A 168 -3.04 -15.76 -1.66
CA TYR A 168 -3.45 -14.38 -1.46
C TYR A 168 -3.53 -13.58 -2.75
N LEU A 169 -2.58 -13.77 -3.67
CA LEU A 169 -2.58 -13.08 -4.96
C LEU A 169 -3.62 -13.67 -5.92
N LEU A 170 -3.90 -14.99 -5.86
CA LEU A 170 -4.89 -15.66 -6.70
C LEU A 170 -6.34 -15.22 -6.41
N ILE A 171 -6.66 -14.82 -5.19
CA ILE A 171 -8.01 -14.35 -4.85
C ILE A 171 -8.29 -12.92 -5.31
N LYS A 172 -7.30 -12.22 -5.91
CA LYS A 172 -7.48 -10.86 -6.43
C LYS A 172 -8.28 -10.85 -7.72
N ASP A 173 -9.07 -9.80 -7.89
CA ASP A 173 -9.80 -9.56 -9.12
C ASP A 173 -8.82 -9.33 -10.28
N TYR A 174 -9.01 -10.05 -11.38
CA TYR A 174 -8.17 -9.96 -12.58
C TYR A 174 -8.20 -8.57 -13.26
N ASN A 175 -9.19 -7.72 -12.97
CA ASN A 175 -9.28 -6.36 -13.47
C ASN A 175 -8.46 -5.34 -12.64
N LYS A 176 -7.77 -5.79 -11.59
CA LYS A 176 -7.03 -4.91 -10.69
C LYS A 176 -5.55 -4.90 -10.96
N LYS A 177 -4.90 -3.76 -10.69
CA LYS A 177 -3.44 -3.59 -10.78
C LYS A 177 -2.68 -4.62 -9.96
N SER A 178 -3.19 -5.01 -8.79
CA SER A 178 -2.60 -6.06 -7.95
C SER A 178 -2.44 -7.39 -8.68
N TYR A 179 -3.43 -7.79 -9.48
CA TYR A 179 -3.38 -9.01 -10.29
C TYR A 179 -2.47 -8.85 -11.51
N ASP A 180 -2.56 -7.72 -12.22
CA ASP A 180 -1.74 -7.45 -13.39
C ASP A 180 -0.25 -7.63 -13.10
N PHE A 181 0.24 -7.03 -12.02
CA PHE A 181 1.62 -7.15 -11.59
C PHE A 181 1.97 -8.53 -11.00
N ALA A 182 0.99 -9.27 -10.47
CA ALA A 182 1.19 -10.62 -9.95
C ALA A 182 1.24 -11.70 -11.04
N ASN A 183 0.73 -11.43 -12.24
CA ASN A 183 0.46 -12.44 -13.26
C ASN A 183 1.69 -13.27 -13.65
N TYR A 184 2.84 -12.63 -13.86
CA TYR A 184 4.08 -13.35 -14.18
C TYR A 184 4.52 -14.25 -13.03
N PHE A 185 4.48 -13.76 -11.79
CA PHE A 185 4.78 -14.56 -10.60
C PHE A 185 3.83 -15.76 -10.49
N LEU A 186 2.53 -15.55 -10.64
CA LEU A 186 1.52 -16.60 -10.50
C LEU A 186 1.67 -17.70 -11.57
N SER A 187 2.02 -17.35 -12.81
CA SER A 187 2.20 -18.28 -13.93
C SER A 187 3.57 -18.96 -13.97
N SER A 188 4.54 -18.51 -13.15
CA SER A 188 5.91 -19.03 -13.14
C SER A 188 6.02 -20.41 -12.48
N SER A 189 7.10 -21.15 -12.83
CA SER A 189 7.46 -22.40 -12.13
C SER A 189 7.83 -22.14 -10.68
N LYS A 190 7.84 -23.19 -9.85
CA LYS A 190 8.18 -23.07 -8.43
C LYS A 190 9.59 -22.53 -8.22
N GLU A 191 10.55 -22.92 -9.04
CA GLU A 191 11.94 -22.45 -8.96
C GLU A 191 12.01 -20.95 -9.22
N VAL A 192 11.36 -20.46 -10.28
CA VAL A 192 11.30 -19.04 -10.64
C VAL A 192 10.60 -18.23 -9.54
N LYS A 193 9.49 -18.75 -8.98
CA LYS A 193 8.82 -18.12 -7.82
C LYS A 193 9.74 -18.00 -6.62
N ASN A 194 10.50 -19.05 -6.30
CA ASN A 194 11.49 -19.03 -5.21
C ASN A 194 12.53 -17.92 -5.41
N ASP A 195 13.06 -17.77 -6.62
CA ASP A 195 14.05 -16.73 -6.95
C ASP A 195 13.46 -15.33 -6.82
N ILE A 196 12.26 -15.11 -7.37
CA ILE A 196 11.56 -13.83 -7.29
C ILE A 196 11.33 -13.43 -5.83
N VAL A 197 10.76 -14.33 -5.02
CA VAL A 197 10.47 -14.06 -3.60
C VAL A 197 11.76 -13.85 -2.79
N SER A 198 12.79 -14.65 -3.05
CA SER A 198 14.09 -14.54 -2.36
C SER A 198 14.75 -13.21 -2.66
N ASN A 199 14.76 -12.76 -3.92
CA ASN A 199 15.30 -11.47 -4.32
C ASN A 199 14.48 -10.31 -3.71
N THR A 200 13.15 -10.38 -3.78
CA THR A 200 12.26 -9.37 -3.17
C THR A 200 12.55 -9.23 -1.68
N ARG A 201 12.62 -10.35 -0.97
CA ARG A 201 12.91 -10.39 0.47
C ARG A 201 14.30 -9.86 0.80
N TYR A 202 15.33 -10.25 0.02
CA TYR A 202 16.71 -9.81 0.22
C TYR A 202 16.84 -8.29 0.11
N LEU A 203 16.25 -7.69 -0.93
CA LEU A 203 16.33 -6.26 -1.16
C LEU A 203 15.51 -5.46 -0.15
N LEU A 204 14.33 -5.94 0.24
CA LEU A 204 13.55 -5.32 1.31
C LEU A 204 14.23 -5.44 2.69
N ASN A 205 15.02 -6.48 2.91
CA ASN A 205 15.74 -6.66 4.16
C ASN A 205 16.66 -5.48 4.49
N TYR A 206 17.20 -4.81 3.48
CA TYR A 206 18.01 -3.61 3.63
C TYR A 206 17.27 -2.48 4.40
N TYR A 207 15.96 -2.32 4.15
CA TYR A 207 15.13 -1.28 4.75
C TYR A 207 14.39 -1.74 6.01
N THR A 208 14.41 -3.02 6.32
CA THR A 208 13.56 -3.61 7.36
C THR A 208 14.33 -4.38 8.45
N SER A 209 15.65 -4.65 8.25
CA SER A 209 16.44 -5.44 9.20
C SER A 209 17.07 -4.63 10.31
N LYS A 210 17.28 -3.33 10.10
CA LYS A 210 17.80 -2.41 11.12
C LYS A 210 16.61 -1.73 11.79
N ASP A 211 16.46 -1.88 13.09
CA ASP A 211 15.32 -1.37 13.85
C ASP A 211 15.09 0.12 13.60
N ASP A 212 16.14 0.93 13.66
CA ASP A 212 16.11 2.37 13.42
C ASP A 212 15.47 2.73 12.05
N ILE A 213 15.92 2.09 10.98
CA ILE A 213 15.42 2.36 9.62
C ILE A 213 14.01 1.80 9.45
N SER A 214 13.76 0.63 10.01
CA SER A 214 12.43 0.01 10.01
C SER A 214 11.39 0.91 10.67
N ILE A 215 11.71 1.48 11.84
CA ILE A 215 10.85 2.40 12.59
C ILE A 215 10.64 3.70 11.79
N LEU A 216 11.71 4.28 11.26
CA LEU A 216 11.65 5.50 10.44
C LEU A 216 10.70 5.36 9.25
N LEU A 217 10.74 4.19 8.56
CA LEU A 217 9.97 3.93 7.34
C LEU A 217 8.58 3.29 7.60
N ASN A 218 8.15 3.21 8.85
CA ASN A 218 6.91 2.53 9.21
C ASN A 218 5.67 3.38 8.98
N GLU A 219 5.73 4.65 9.38
CA GLU A 219 4.61 5.59 9.24
C GLU A 219 5.12 7.00 8.84
N THR A 220 4.26 7.78 8.21
CA THR A 220 4.51 9.21 7.97
C THR A 220 3.75 10.02 8.99
N ASN A 221 4.46 10.77 9.84
CA ASN A 221 3.87 11.59 10.89
C ASN A 221 3.94 13.11 10.62
N PHE A 222 4.16 13.49 9.36
CA PHE A 222 4.03 14.86 8.88
C PHE A 222 3.07 14.92 7.69
N ASP A 223 2.55 16.12 7.43
CA ASP A 223 1.55 16.33 6.39
C ASP A 223 2.20 16.89 5.11
N PHE A 224 2.12 16.12 4.00
CA PHE A 224 2.59 16.57 2.69
C PHE A 224 1.83 17.82 2.19
N ASP A 225 0.54 17.98 2.51
CA ASP A 225 -0.24 19.13 2.06
C ASP A 225 0.26 20.44 2.66
N LYS A 226 0.87 20.39 3.86
CA LYS A 226 1.54 21.55 4.46
C LYS A 226 2.74 22.02 3.65
N ILE A 227 3.45 21.13 2.94
CA ILE A 227 4.55 21.52 2.05
C ILE A 227 4.05 22.45 0.94
N ASN A 228 2.82 22.23 0.47
CA ASN A 228 2.21 23.08 -0.56
C ASN A 228 1.68 24.40 -0.01
N THR A 229 1.03 24.37 1.15
CA THR A 229 0.25 25.50 1.68
C THR A 229 1.06 26.50 2.50
N MET A 230 2.24 26.12 3.03
CA MET A 230 3.07 26.99 3.85
C MET A 230 4.57 26.80 3.55
N PRO A 231 5.43 27.78 3.91
CA PRO A 231 6.87 27.61 3.79
C PRO A 231 7.32 26.42 4.65
N THR A 232 8.05 25.50 4.03
CA THR A 232 8.49 24.27 4.71
C THR A 232 10.01 24.14 4.59
N ALA A 233 10.66 23.86 5.71
CA ALA A 233 12.08 23.52 5.79
C ALA A 233 12.24 22.03 6.12
N ILE A 234 12.87 21.27 5.24
CA ILE A 234 13.12 19.84 5.42
C ILE A 234 14.59 19.61 5.62
N PHE A 235 14.96 19.02 6.75
CA PHE A 235 16.33 18.68 7.09
C PHE A 235 16.58 17.20 6.91
N LEU A 236 17.51 16.83 6.03
CA LEU A 236 17.97 15.46 5.83
C LEU A 236 19.28 15.26 6.57
N ILE A 237 19.27 14.44 7.61
CA ILE A 237 20.44 14.18 8.44
C ILE A 237 20.97 12.77 8.14
N GLY A 238 22.03 12.73 7.34
CA GLY A 238 22.71 11.50 6.93
C GLY A 238 23.92 11.16 7.79
N ARG A 239 24.47 9.96 7.55
CA ARG A 239 25.73 9.50 8.15
C ARG A 239 26.87 9.71 7.15
N ASP A 240 27.93 10.39 7.57
CA ASP A 240 29.08 10.64 6.68
C ASP A 240 29.83 9.34 6.32
N GLU A 241 29.79 8.35 7.21
CA GLU A 241 30.53 7.08 7.09
C GLU A 241 29.74 5.97 6.40
N ASP A 242 28.40 6.11 6.26
CA ASP A 242 27.51 5.04 5.76
C ASP A 242 26.67 5.53 4.59
N ARG A 243 27.29 5.57 3.39
CA ARG A 243 26.61 5.96 2.14
C ARG A 243 25.42 5.06 1.81
N GLU A 244 25.54 3.80 2.17
CA GLU A 244 24.52 2.81 1.87
C GLU A 244 23.22 3.13 2.62
N LEU A 245 23.29 3.47 3.91
CA LEU A 245 22.11 3.93 4.66
C LEU A 245 21.53 5.24 4.11
N ASN A 246 22.37 6.11 3.57
CA ASN A 246 21.93 7.37 2.98
C ASN A 246 21.09 7.17 1.71
N ARG A 247 20.98 5.95 1.16
CA ARG A 247 20.02 5.61 0.09
C ARG A 247 18.58 5.96 0.46
N VAL A 248 18.21 5.84 1.74
CA VAL A 248 16.89 6.26 2.24
C VAL A 248 16.66 7.76 1.98
N LEU A 249 17.70 8.60 2.16
CA LEU A 249 17.62 10.04 1.89
C LEU A 249 17.50 10.34 0.39
N SER A 250 18.22 9.59 -0.46
CA SER A 250 18.09 9.71 -1.92
C SER A 250 16.67 9.37 -2.36
N MET A 251 16.09 8.30 -1.82
CA MET A 251 14.70 7.90 -2.09
C MET A 251 13.71 8.99 -1.65
N PHE A 252 13.95 9.60 -0.49
CA PHE A 252 13.11 10.71 -0.02
C PHE A 252 13.16 11.92 -0.97
N ILE A 253 14.36 12.30 -1.44
CA ILE A 253 14.55 13.43 -2.38
C ILE A 253 13.78 13.19 -3.68
N GLU A 254 13.92 12.00 -4.28
CA GLU A 254 13.22 11.65 -5.52
C GLU A 254 11.71 11.66 -5.34
N GLN A 255 11.21 11.06 -4.26
CA GLN A 255 9.77 11.04 -3.99
C GLN A 255 9.24 12.45 -3.72
N LEU A 256 9.94 13.25 -2.91
CA LEU A 256 9.55 14.63 -2.66
C LEU A 256 9.49 15.45 -3.94
N TYR A 257 10.48 15.28 -4.85
CA TYR A 257 10.45 15.95 -6.15
C TYR A 257 9.18 15.63 -6.94
N MET A 258 8.79 14.35 -7.03
CA MET A 258 7.54 13.96 -7.68
C MET A 258 6.31 14.59 -7.01
N ILE A 259 6.27 14.57 -5.67
CA ILE A 259 5.18 15.18 -4.90
C ILE A 259 5.06 16.69 -5.18
N LEU A 260 6.17 17.40 -5.23
CA LEU A 260 6.19 18.83 -5.57
C LEU A 260 5.65 19.10 -6.98
N LEU A 261 5.93 18.20 -7.93
CA LEU A 261 5.40 18.28 -9.30
C LEU A 261 3.87 18.08 -9.33
N ASP A 262 3.37 17.05 -8.65
CA ASP A 262 1.93 16.76 -8.57
C ASP A 262 1.16 17.89 -7.91
N MET A 263 1.71 18.45 -6.84
CA MET A 263 1.13 19.57 -6.11
C MET A 263 1.26 20.91 -6.85
N LYS A 264 2.02 20.94 -7.97
CA LYS A 264 2.35 22.17 -8.70
C LYS A 264 2.92 23.25 -7.78
N LYS A 265 3.82 22.85 -6.87
CA LYS A 265 4.46 23.77 -5.92
C LYS A 265 5.17 24.89 -6.67
N ASP A 266 4.85 26.14 -6.33
CA ASP A 266 5.35 27.31 -7.07
C ASP A 266 6.87 27.49 -6.93
N LYS A 267 7.39 27.39 -5.70
CA LYS A 267 8.82 27.57 -5.47
C LYS A 267 9.32 26.63 -4.38
N PHE A 268 10.34 25.87 -4.73
CA PHE A 268 11.02 25.00 -3.79
C PHE A 268 12.51 24.87 -4.15
N THR A 269 13.36 24.74 -3.14
CA THR A 269 14.81 24.66 -3.38
C THR A 269 15.42 23.43 -2.71
N PHE A 270 16.14 22.63 -3.49
CA PHE A 270 16.98 21.55 -2.97
C PHE A 270 18.38 22.07 -2.71
N VAL A 271 18.82 22.04 -1.46
CA VAL A 271 20.16 22.43 -1.00
C VAL A 271 20.92 21.16 -0.62
N LEU A 272 21.52 20.51 -1.60
CA LEU A 272 22.21 19.24 -1.43
C LEU A 272 23.67 19.48 -1.03
N ASP A 273 23.87 20.01 0.20
CA ASP A 273 25.21 20.26 0.74
C ASP A 273 25.88 18.92 1.08
N ASN A 274 27.07 18.71 0.52
CA ASN A 274 27.79 17.44 0.57
C ASN A 274 27.03 16.28 -0.09
N ILE A 275 26.61 16.48 -1.36
CA ILE A 275 25.92 15.42 -2.14
C ILE A 275 26.73 14.10 -2.18
N ASP A 276 28.05 14.19 -1.93
CA ASP A 276 28.96 13.06 -1.95
C ASP A 276 28.66 12.00 -0.89
N ILE A 277 27.87 12.32 0.14
CA ILE A 277 27.44 11.35 1.15
C ILE A 277 26.24 10.52 0.72
N LEU A 278 25.48 10.99 -0.26
CA LEU A 278 24.33 10.24 -0.76
C LEU A 278 24.81 9.06 -1.61
N ASP A 279 24.07 7.96 -1.54
CA ASP A 279 24.19 6.96 -2.57
C ASP A 279 23.63 7.53 -3.89
N ARG A 280 24.16 7.04 -5.01
CA ARG A 280 23.70 7.48 -6.33
C ARG A 280 22.19 7.30 -6.44
N PHE A 281 21.48 8.33 -6.84
CA PHE A 281 20.09 8.24 -7.23
C PHE A 281 19.93 8.47 -8.75
N ASN A 282 19.02 7.70 -9.34
CA ASN A 282 18.98 7.52 -10.79
C ASN A 282 18.46 8.76 -11.53
N ASP A 283 17.60 9.54 -10.90
CA ASP A 283 16.89 10.64 -11.54
C ASP A 283 17.52 12.02 -11.36
N LEU A 284 18.75 12.14 -10.80
CA LEU A 284 19.37 13.45 -10.55
C LEU A 284 19.47 14.32 -11.83
N ASN A 285 19.92 13.75 -12.95
CA ASN A 285 20.01 14.49 -14.20
C ASN A 285 18.64 14.93 -14.72
N ASN A 286 17.61 14.10 -14.57
CA ASN A 286 16.24 14.44 -14.93
C ASN A 286 15.69 15.55 -14.03
N ILE A 287 15.96 15.48 -12.72
CA ILE A 287 15.62 16.52 -11.76
C ILE A 287 16.26 17.83 -12.17
N LEU A 288 17.56 17.86 -12.40
CA LEU A 288 18.32 19.06 -12.79
C LEU A 288 17.83 19.65 -14.11
N SER A 289 17.54 18.83 -15.11
CA SER A 289 17.07 19.29 -16.41
C SER A 289 15.68 19.92 -16.37
N SER A 290 14.81 19.39 -15.53
CA SER A 290 13.39 19.79 -15.44
C SER A 290 13.10 20.84 -14.35
N CYS A 291 13.96 21.00 -13.35
CA CYS A 291 13.78 21.93 -12.24
C CYS A 291 13.54 23.38 -12.71
N THR A 292 14.34 23.87 -13.66
CA THR A 292 14.30 25.27 -14.08
C THR A 292 12.97 25.68 -14.68
N SER A 293 12.31 24.78 -15.44
CA SER A 293 10.99 25.04 -16.03
C SER A 293 9.82 24.99 -15.02
N ARG A 294 10.10 24.52 -13.81
CA ARG A 294 9.09 24.23 -12.78
C ARG A 294 9.25 25.07 -11.50
N ASN A 295 10.03 26.15 -11.56
CA ASN A 295 10.36 27.00 -10.41
C ASN A 295 10.99 26.25 -9.22
N ILE A 296 11.61 25.10 -9.49
CA ILE A 296 12.39 24.35 -8.52
C ILE A 296 13.87 24.63 -8.79
N LYS A 297 14.64 24.93 -7.76
CA LYS A 297 16.08 25.13 -7.85
C LYS A 297 16.85 24.04 -7.13
N THR A 298 18.04 23.73 -7.63
CA THR A 298 18.92 22.77 -6.98
C THR A 298 20.32 23.38 -6.86
N TYR A 299 20.83 23.34 -5.64
CA TYR A 299 22.21 23.71 -5.30
C TYR A 299 22.94 22.45 -4.85
N LEU A 300 23.94 22.02 -5.63
CA LEU A 300 24.76 20.85 -5.35
C LEU A 300 26.10 21.32 -4.77
N CYS A 301 26.50 20.77 -3.62
CA CYS A 301 27.78 21.04 -3.04
C CYS A 301 28.60 19.75 -3.01
N THR A 302 29.76 19.76 -3.71
CA THR A 302 30.65 18.60 -3.85
C THR A 302 32.09 18.96 -3.51
N ARG A 303 32.90 17.94 -3.24
CA ARG A 303 34.36 18.08 -3.10
C ARG A 303 35.07 18.10 -4.45
N SER A 304 34.52 17.38 -5.44
CA SER A 304 35.11 17.23 -6.75
C SER A 304 34.01 17.07 -7.80
N ILE A 305 34.08 17.93 -8.82
CA ILE A 305 33.24 17.83 -10.02
C ILE A 305 33.55 16.55 -10.79
N ASP A 306 34.81 16.09 -10.78
CA ASP A 306 35.21 14.89 -11.50
C ASP A 306 34.55 13.62 -10.88
N GLU A 307 34.42 13.55 -9.54
CA GLU A 307 33.67 12.49 -8.88
C GLU A 307 32.16 12.57 -9.22
N LEU A 308 31.62 13.77 -9.25
CA LEU A 308 30.21 13.99 -9.62
C LEU A 308 29.96 13.54 -11.06
N LYS A 309 30.86 13.89 -12.00
CA LYS A 309 30.79 13.44 -13.40
C LYS A 309 30.91 11.92 -13.52
N LYS A 310 31.81 11.29 -12.77
CA LYS A 310 31.95 9.83 -12.74
C LYS A 310 30.69 9.13 -12.32
N ASN A 311 29.93 9.70 -11.36
CA ASN A 311 28.72 9.12 -10.82
C ASN A 311 27.50 9.39 -11.71
N TYR A 312 27.37 10.58 -12.29
CA TYR A 312 26.17 11.05 -12.99
C TYR A 312 26.38 11.37 -14.47
N GLY A 313 27.62 11.24 -14.98
CA GLY A 313 27.98 11.52 -16.37
C GLY A 313 28.41 12.97 -16.59
N GLU A 314 29.13 13.20 -17.69
CA GLU A 314 29.65 14.52 -18.08
C GLU A 314 28.56 15.59 -18.26
N TYR A 315 27.37 15.16 -18.63
CA TYR A 315 26.21 16.02 -18.91
C TYR A 315 25.79 16.88 -17.72
N ILE A 316 26.03 16.40 -16.46
CA ILE A 316 25.60 17.11 -15.24
C ILE A 316 26.10 18.55 -15.17
N THR A 317 27.34 18.83 -15.65
CA THR A 317 27.92 20.17 -15.64
C THR A 317 27.27 21.11 -16.66
N SER A 318 26.63 20.59 -17.70
CA SER A 318 25.91 21.43 -18.68
C SER A 318 24.54 21.90 -18.15
N LEU A 319 24.01 21.20 -17.14
CA LEU A 319 22.72 21.52 -16.50
C LEU A 319 22.85 22.59 -15.41
N CYS A 320 24.06 22.95 -15.01
CA CYS A 320 24.31 23.82 -13.87
C CYS A 320 25.36 24.90 -14.22
N ASP A 321 25.25 26.04 -13.52
CA ASP A 321 26.40 26.93 -13.38
C ASP A 321 27.38 26.32 -12.38
N VAL A 322 28.68 26.66 -12.50
CA VAL A 322 29.70 26.09 -11.64
C VAL A 322 30.42 27.19 -10.85
N LEU A 323 30.39 27.05 -9.53
CA LEU A 323 31.12 27.89 -8.60
C LEU A 323 32.23 27.09 -7.94
N THR A 324 33.47 27.48 -8.15
CA THR A 324 34.66 26.83 -7.57
C THR A 324 35.29 27.73 -6.52
N ILE A 325 35.63 27.13 -5.37
CA ILE A 325 36.32 27.78 -4.27
C ILE A 325 37.71 27.15 -4.09
N ASN A 326 38.73 27.90 -4.35
CA ASN A 326 40.09 27.44 -4.16
C ASN A 326 40.94 28.56 -3.48
N GLU A 327 41.51 28.26 -2.31
CA GLU A 327 42.39 29.13 -1.54
C GLU A 327 41.90 30.59 -1.40
N GLY A 328 40.61 30.77 -1.11
CA GLY A 328 39.98 32.09 -0.97
C GLY A 328 39.60 32.76 -2.28
N LYS A 329 39.96 32.19 -3.43
CA LYS A 329 39.48 32.63 -4.73
C LYS A 329 38.15 31.94 -5.05
N VAL A 330 37.10 32.74 -5.31
CA VAL A 330 35.80 32.28 -5.73
C VAL A 330 35.64 32.57 -7.21
N THR A 331 35.30 31.54 -7.97
CA THR A 331 35.12 31.65 -9.43
C THR A 331 33.72 31.10 -9.79
N LEU A 332 32.93 31.90 -10.48
CA LEU A 332 31.67 31.48 -11.05
C LEU A 332 31.78 31.40 -12.57
N LYS A 333 31.52 30.22 -13.12
CA LYS A 333 31.41 29.97 -14.55
C LYS A 333 29.96 29.70 -14.89
N THR A 334 29.41 30.57 -15.73
CA THR A 334 28.08 30.37 -16.35
C THR A 334 28.29 30.06 -17.85
N ASN A 335 27.22 29.83 -18.59
CA ASN A 335 27.32 29.66 -20.04
C ASN A 335 27.85 30.92 -20.73
N ASP A 336 27.54 32.11 -20.21
CA ASP A 336 27.73 33.39 -20.84
C ASP A 336 28.85 34.23 -20.18
N ASP A 337 29.15 33.95 -18.89
CA ASP A 337 29.99 34.77 -18.06
C ASP A 337 31.01 33.98 -17.23
N PHE A 338 32.14 34.61 -16.97
CA PHE A 338 33.15 34.17 -16.02
C PHE A 338 33.46 35.27 -15.03
N ILE A 339 33.08 35.07 -13.77
CA ILE A 339 33.26 36.03 -12.69
C ILE A 339 34.21 35.44 -11.66
N SER A 340 35.25 36.21 -11.30
CA SER A 340 36.18 35.80 -10.24
C SER A 340 36.36 36.93 -9.23
N GLU A 341 36.38 36.57 -7.94
CA GLU A 341 36.66 37.49 -6.84
C GLU A 341 37.52 36.81 -5.78
N ILE A 342 38.37 37.57 -5.13
CA ILE A 342 39.14 37.11 -3.98
C ILE A 342 38.34 37.47 -2.71
N LYS A 343 38.17 36.51 -1.82
CA LYS A 343 37.38 36.68 -0.61
C LYS A 343 38.11 36.13 0.61
N ASN A 344 38.21 36.94 1.63
CA ASN A 344 38.60 36.47 2.96
C ASN A 344 37.36 35.88 3.62
N PHE A 345 37.30 34.56 3.75
CA PHE A 345 36.22 33.88 4.40
C PHE A 345 36.28 34.06 5.91
N LYS A 346 35.16 34.45 6.51
CA LYS A 346 35.00 34.51 7.96
C LYS A 346 34.57 33.18 8.49
N ASN A 347 35.23 32.69 9.51
CA ASN A 347 34.71 31.55 10.29
C ASN A 347 33.48 32.02 11.03
N ILE A 348 32.35 31.37 10.81
CA ILE A 348 31.10 31.59 11.54
C ILE A 348 31.08 30.61 12.72
N ASN A 349 30.97 31.16 13.92
CA ASN A 349 30.80 30.33 15.11
C ASN A 349 29.31 30.01 15.25
N ILE A 350 28.93 28.80 14.92
CA ILE A 350 27.54 28.31 14.99
C ILE A 350 27.23 27.92 16.43
N LYS A 351 26.29 28.62 17.06
CA LYS A 351 25.82 28.28 18.38
C LYS A 351 24.79 27.16 18.32
N LYS A 352 24.87 26.22 19.27
CA LYS A 352 23.87 25.14 19.37
C LYS A 352 22.49 25.74 19.65
N ALA A 353 21.52 25.45 18.82
CA ALA A 353 20.13 25.82 19.03
C ALA A 353 19.43 24.85 20.00
N ASN A 354 18.44 25.36 20.74
CA ASN A 354 17.52 24.48 21.48
C ASN A 354 16.40 24.03 20.51
N VAL A 355 16.55 22.84 19.95
CA VAL A 355 15.66 22.32 18.93
C VAL A 355 14.61 21.42 19.56
N ASP A 356 13.36 21.74 19.29
CA ASP A 356 12.21 20.92 19.64
C ASP A 356 12.02 19.87 18.52
N TYR A 357 12.60 18.70 18.72
CA TYR A 357 12.54 17.62 17.74
C TYR A 357 11.19 16.89 17.84
N PRO A 358 10.67 16.37 16.71
CA PRO A 358 9.50 15.51 16.76
C PRO A 358 9.83 14.20 17.49
N GLU A 359 8.85 13.68 18.20
CA GLU A 359 8.95 12.33 18.78
C GLU A 359 8.52 11.30 17.74
N LEU A 360 9.39 10.38 17.44
CA LEU A 360 9.05 9.19 16.68
C LEU A 360 8.63 8.09 17.66
N ASN A 361 7.42 7.57 17.51
CA ASN A 361 6.94 6.47 18.32
C ASN A 361 7.80 5.23 18.08
N ASP A 362 8.40 4.72 19.13
CA ASP A 362 9.32 3.54 19.13
C ASP A 362 8.54 2.23 18.97
N LYS A 363 7.50 2.23 18.15
CA LYS A 363 6.63 1.08 17.96
C LYS A 363 7.14 0.21 16.83
N THR A 364 7.27 -1.08 17.12
CA THR A 364 7.43 -2.10 16.08
C THR A 364 6.34 -1.98 15.03
N ALA A 365 6.71 -2.19 13.76
CA ALA A 365 5.78 -2.12 12.64
C ALA A 365 4.55 -3.02 12.85
N TYR A 366 3.36 -2.47 12.66
CA TYR A 366 2.16 -3.30 12.58
C TYR A 366 2.17 -4.06 11.25
N LEU A 367 2.19 -5.39 11.34
CA LEU A 367 2.24 -6.24 10.16
C LEU A 367 0.84 -6.61 9.68
N PHE A 368 0.69 -6.74 8.37
CA PHE A 368 -0.48 -7.32 7.75
C PHE A 368 -0.26 -8.83 7.55
N ASP A 369 -0.99 -9.65 8.30
CA ASP A 369 -0.86 -11.10 8.26
C ASP A 369 -1.80 -11.71 7.22
N LEU A 370 -1.23 -12.11 6.07
CA LEU A 370 -1.96 -12.73 4.96
C LEU A 370 -2.66 -14.03 5.37
N ASN A 371 -2.04 -14.83 6.24
CA ASN A 371 -2.62 -16.09 6.67
C ASN A 371 -3.88 -15.89 7.51
N LYS A 372 -3.85 -14.87 8.39
CA LYS A 372 -5.03 -14.47 9.15
C LYS A 372 -6.11 -13.92 8.23
N TYR A 373 -5.75 -13.04 7.31
CA TYR A 373 -6.67 -12.46 6.31
C TYR A 373 -7.36 -13.54 5.46
N LEU A 374 -6.59 -14.52 4.93
CA LEU A 374 -7.16 -15.61 4.13
C LEU A 374 -8.12 -16.51 4.93
N LYS A 375 -7.85 -16.74 6.21
CA LYS A 375 -8.76 -17.49 7.07
C LYS A 375 -10.06 -16.74 7.32
N GLU A 376 -9.98 -15.43 7.52
CA GLU A 376 -11.14 -14.57 7.75
C GLU A 376 -11.98 -14.43 6.47
N SER A 377 -11.36 -14.21 5.30
CA SER A 377 -12.06 -14.09 4.02
C SER A 377 -12.70 -15.41 3.58
N LYS A 378 -12.08 -16.56 3.82
CA LYS A 378 -12.70 -17.88 3.57
C LYS A 378 -13.95 -18.08 4.43
N LYS A 379 -13.91 -17.71 5.72
CA LYS A 379 -15.09 -17.74 6.59
C LYS A 379 -16.23 -16.84 6.08
N THR A 380 -15.88 -15.63 5.66
CA THR A 380 -16.85 -14.66 5.13
C THR A 380 -17.45 -15.14 3.81
N ASN A 381 -16.67 -15.76 2.92
CA ASN A 381 -17.16 -16.31 1.66
C ASN A 381 -18.10 -17.49 1.87
N VAL A 382 -17.81 -18.39 2.81
CA VAL A 382 -18.70 -19.50 3.17
C VAL A 382 -20.03 -18.98 3.72
N ILE A 383 -19.99 -17.95 4.57
CA ILE A 383 -21.21 -17.30 5.10
C ILE A 383 -22.01 -16.65 3.96
N ASN A 384 -21.35 -15.91 3.07
CA ASN A 384 -22.03 -15.25 1.94
C ASN A 384 -22.59 -16.24 0.92
N GLU A 385 -21.94 -17.40 0.70
CA GLU A 385 -22.48 -18.47 -0.14
C GLU A 385 -23.66 -19.16 0.52
N ALA A 386 -23.60 -19.45 1.82
CA ALA A 386 -24.71 -19.96 2.59
C ALA A 386 -25.91 -19.00 2.55
N ASP A 387 -25.69 -17.70 2.77
CA ASP A 387 -26.75 -16.67 2.66
C ASP A 387 -27.34 -16.59 1.25
N LYS A 388 -26.54 -16.76 0.19
CA LYS A 388 -27.04 -16.82 -1.19
C LYS A 388 -27.87 -18.08 -1.45
N ILE A 389 -27.51 -19.21 -0.86
CA ILE A 389 -28.23 -20.46 -0.96
C ILE A 389 -29.57 -20.33 -0.20
N VAL A 390 -29.54 -19.82 1.02
CA VAL A 390 -30.75 -19.53 1.82
C VAL A 390 -31.68 -18.59 1.07
N ASN A 391 -31.20 -17.47 0.55
CA ASN A 391 -32.04 -16.55 -0.22
C ASN A 391 -32.58 -17.15 -1.52
N LYS A 392 -31.85 -18.08 -2.17
CA LYS A 392 -32.38 -18.83 -3.33
C LYS A 392 -33.47 -19.84 -2.93
N ILE A 393 -33.33 -20.46 -1.78
CA ILE A 393 -34.30 -21.38 -1.22
C ILE A 393 -35.56 -20.60 -0.82
N ASP A 394 -35.42 -19.49 -0.08
CA ASP A 394 -36.54 -18.61 0.30
C ASP A 394 -37.30 -18.08 -0.92
N ASN A 395 -36.59 -17.65 -1.97
CA ASN A 395 -37.22 -17.22 -3.22
C ASN A 395 -37.91 -18.36 -3.98
N LYS A 396 -37.39 -19.60 -3.90
CA LYS A 396 -38.08 -20.77 -4.48
C LYS A 396 -39.30 -21.15 -3.68
N ILE A 397 -39.24 -21.10 -2.36
CA ILE A 397 -40.38 -21.44 -1.46
C ILE A 397 -41.49 -20.39 -1.62
N ASN A 398 -41.13 -19.08 -1.66
CA ASN A 398 -42.12 -18.02 -1.85
C ASN A 398 -42.76 -18.01 -3.25
N ASN A 399 -42.15 -18.67 -4.25
CA ASN A 399 -42.69 -18.83 -5.59
C ASN A 399 -43.41 -20.17 -5.82
N ILE A 400 -43.43 -21.07 -4.84
CA ILE A 400 -44.25 -22.28 -4.91
C ILE A 400 -45.66 -21.88 -4.47
N ASP A 401 -46.57 -21.85 -5.46
CA ASP A 401 -47.99 -21.70 -5.24
C ASP A 401 -48.52 -22.99 -4.62
N ILE A 402 -48.34 -23.09 -3.30
CA ILE A 402 -48.73 -24.26 -2.51
C ILE A 402 -50.25 -24.55 -2.69
N ASP A 403 -51.07 -23.51 -2.80
CA ASP A 403 -52.49 -23.63 -3.02
C ASP A 403 -52.82 -24.29 -4.36
N LYS A 404 -52.01 -24.05 -5.38
CA LYS A 404 -52.15 -24.70 -6.68
C LYS A 404 -51.74 -26.18 -6.65
N TYR A 405 -50.79 -26.56 -5.80
CA TYR A 405 -50.40 -27.96 -5.61
C TYR A 405 -51.42 -28.72 -4.78
N ILE A 406 -51.91 -28.10 -3.71
CA ILE A 406 -53.01 -28.66 -2.87
C ILE A 406 -54.24 -28.88 -3.74
N LYS A 407 -54.64 -27.90 -4.54
CA LYS A 407 -55.79 -28.02 -5.43
C LYS A 407 -55.64 -29.14 -6.47
N LYS A 408 -54.44 -29.37 -7.00
CA LYS A 408 -54.17 -30.51 -7.89
C LYS A 408 -54.22 -31.87 -7.17
N ILE A 409 -53.83 -31.93 -5.92
CA ILE A 409 -53.93 -33.12 -5.10
C ILE A 409 -55.41 -33.41 -4.77
N ASP A 410 -56.16 -32.39 -4.37
CA ASP A 410 -57.61 -32.50 -4.10
C ASP A 410 -58.41 -32.93 -5.35
N GLU A 411 -58.07 -32.37 -6.52
CA GLU A 411 -58.66 -32.79 -7.79
C GLU A 411 -58.34 -34.25 -8.11
N LYS A 412 -57.14 -34.72 -7.81
CA LYS A 412 -56.72 -36.11 -8.07
C LYS A 412 -57.28 -37.10 -7.05
N ILE A 413 -57.45 -36.70 -5.81
CA ILE A 413 -58.12 -37.47 -4.78
C ILE A 413 -59.63 -37.65 -5.15
N LYS A 414 -60.24 -36.56 -5.61
CA LYS A 414 -61.64 -36.59 -6.05
C LYS A 414 -61.84 -37.46 -7.32
N GLU A 415 -60.90 -37.47 -8.27
CA GLU A 415 -60.88 -38.38 -9.42
C GLU A 415 -60.75 -39.84 -8.98
N LEU A 416 -60.00 -40.13 -7.93
CA LEU A 416 -59.83 -41.47 -7.37
C LEU A 416 -61.09 -41.94 -6.61
N ASP A 417 -61.73 -41.07 -5.81
CA ASP A 417 -62.97 -41.33 -5.10
C ASP A 417 -64.16 -41.55 -6.07
N GLU A 418 -64.21 -40.80 -7.18
CA GLU A 418 -65.22 -41.00 -8.23
C GLU A 418 -64.94 -42.28 -9.03
N ALA A 419 -63.71 -42.73 -9.18
CA ALA A 419 -63.32 -43.99 -9.83
C ALA A 419 -63.69 -45.19 -8.89
N GLU A 420 -63.43 -45.10 -7.59
CA GLU A 420 -63.86 -46.13 -6.61
C GLU A 420 -65.36 -46.32 -6.50
N ASN A 421 -66.14 -45.26 -6.68
CA ASN A 421 -67.59 -45.35 -6.65
C ASN A 421 -68.25 -45.88 -7.92
N ASN A 422 -67.53 -45.90 -9.07
CA ASN A 422 -68.08 -46.38 -10.34
C ASN A 422 -67.73 -47.81 -10.71
N ASP A 423 -66.82 -48.48 -10.00
CA ASP A 423 -66.36 -49.82 -10.35
C ASP A 423 -66.61 -50.85 -9.25
N LYS A 424 -67.88 -51.31 -9.15
CA LYS A 424 -68.25 -52.49 -8.40
C LYS A 424 -68.23 -53.76 -9.28
N SER A 425 -67.35 -53.85 -10.30
CA SER A 425 -67.14 -55.11 -11.01
C SER A 425 -65.69 -55.12 -11.60
N GLU A 426 -64.97 -56.16 -11.14
CA GLU A 426 -63.66 -56.65 -11.56
C GLU A 426 -62.44 -56.08 -10.80
N ASN A 427 -62.26 -56.66 -9.67
CA ASN A 427 -61.11 -56.54 -8.76
C ASN A 427 -59.94 -57.38 -9.28
N LYS A 428 -58.86 -56.72 -9.87
CA LYS A 428 -57.47 -57.19 -9.77
C LYS A 428 -56.45 -56.18 -10.20
N ASP A 429 -56.76 -55.21 -11.06
CA ASP A 429 -55.76 -54.23 -11.58
C ASP A 429 -55.73 -52.94 -10.76
N ILE A 430 -56.69 -52.61 -10.02
CA ILE A 430 -56.76 -51.40 -9.19
C ILE A 430 -55.84 -51.50 -7.96
N ASP A 431 -55.66 -52.70 -7.41
CA ASP A 431 -54.77 -52.92 -6.26
C ASP A 431 -53.26 -52.78 -6.61
N TYR A 432 -52.91 -53.00 -7.87
CA TYR A 432 -51.52 -52.86 -8.36
C TYR A 432 -51.15 -51.39 -8.64
N LEU A 433 -52.10 -50.62 -9.12
CA LEU A 433 -51.87 -49.16 -9.37
C LEU A 433 -51.88 -48.32 -8.09
N SER A 434 -52.77 -48.66 -7.12
CA SER A 434 -52.81 -48.02 -5.80
C SER A 434 -51.53 -48.34 -4.98
N LYS A 435 -51.04 -49.58 -5.06
CA LYS A 435 -49.85 -50.01 -4.36
C LYS A 435 -48.57 -49.38 -4.92
N ASN A 436 -48.44 -49.30 -6.24
CA ASN A 436 -47.32 -48.63 -6.90
C ASN A 436 -47.34 -47.10 -6.70
N GLY A 437 -48.51 -46.49 -6.65
CA GLY A 437 -48.69 -45.07 -6.35
C GLY A 437 -48.29 -44.74 -4.89
N ARG A 438 -48.70 -45.57 -3.95
CA ARG A 438 -48.32 -45.43 -2.52
C ARG A 438 -46.84 -45.68 -2.29
N GLU A 439 -46.21 -46.64 -2.97
CA GLU A 439 -44.75 -46.89 -2.90
C GLU A 439 -43.94 -45.78 -3.57
N ALA A 440 -44.44 -45.14 -4.61
CA ALA A 440 -43.83 -44.00 -5.24
C ALA A 440 -43.92 -42.72 -4.37
N PHE A 441 -45.06 -42.53 -3.72
CA PHE A 441 -45.30 -41.43 -2.79
C PHE A 441 -44.47 -41.59 -1.52
N ASN A 442 -44.41 -42.79 -0.95
CA ASN A 442 -43.57 -43.04 0.22
C ASN A 442 -42.09 -42.87 -0.09
N ARG A 443 -41.59 -43.31 -1.26
CA ARG A 443 -40.22 -43.02 -1.70
C ARG A 443 -39.93 -41.52 -1.84
N TYR A 444 -40.88 -40.75 -2.31
CA TYR A 444 -40.77 -39.30 -2.39
C TYR A 444 -40.73 -38.64 -1.00
N LEU A 445 -41.54 -39.13 -0.05
CA LEU A 445 -41.49 -38.68 1.34
C LEU A 445 -40.17 -39.04 2.01
N ASP A 446 -39.63 -40.24 1.79
CA ASP A 446 -38.32 -40.67 2.30
C ASP A 446 -37.17 -39.81 1.71
N GLU A 447 -37.23 -39.44 0.42
CA GLU A 447 -36.26 -38.53 -0.21
C GLU A 447 -36.38 -37.10 0.32
N LEU A 448 -37.57 -36.64 0.71
CA LEU A 448 -37.84 -35.35 1.33
C LEU A 448 -37.28 -35.31 2.76
N ASP A 449 -37.53 -36.34 3.55
CA ASP A 449 -37.03 -36.51 4.91
C ASP A 449 -35.47 -36.57 4.92
N GLU A 450 -34.89 -37.29 3.97
CA GLU A 450 -33.43 -37.33 3.83
C GLU A 450 -32.81 -35.94 3.48
N LYS A 451 -33.53 -35.14 2.67
CA LYS A 451 -33.13 -33.77 2.36
C LYS A 451 -33.29 -32.83 3.54
N ILE A 452 -34.38 -32.97 4.29
CA ILE A 452 -34.64 -32.18 5.52
C ILE A 452 -33.60 -32.52 6.57
N THR A 453 -33.31 -33.80 6.81
CA THR A 453 -32.29 -34.24 7.78
C THR A 453 -30.91 -33.71 7.42
N LYS A 454 -30.52 -33.70 6.13
CA LYS A 454 -29.25 -33.11 5.67
C LYS A 454 -29.17 -31.60 5.89
N LEU A 455 -30.29 -30.89 5.69
CA LEU A 455 -30.36 -29.44 5.95
C LEU A 455 -30.29 -29.14 7.46
N GLU A 456 -30.91 -29.95 8.31
CA GLU A 456 -30.83 -29.82 9.78
C GLU A 456 -29.41 -30.10 10.31
N GLU A 457 -28.71 -31.08 9.73
CA GLU A 457 -27.31 -31.36 10.08
C GLU A 457 -26.38 -30.22 9.63
N GLU A 458 -26.60 -29.61 8.46
CA GLU A 458 -25.87 -28.45 8.00
C GLU A 458 -26.12 -27.22 8.87
N GLU A 459 -27.39 -27.02 9.29
CA GLU A 459 -27.76 -25.94 10.21
C GLU A 459 -27.14 -26.14 11.60
N LYS A 460 -27.17 -27.39 12.12
CA LYS A 460 -26.52 -27.70 13.40
C LYS A 460 -25.02 -27.45 13.39
N LYS A 461 -24.33 -27.82 12.31
CA LYS A 461 -22.92 -27.50 12.10
C LYS A 461 -22.69 -26.00 11.99
N TYR A 462 -23.60 -25.26 11.36
CA TYR A 462 -23.54 -23.81 11.26
C TYR A 462 -23.69 -23.13 12.62
N LEU A 463 -24.68 -23.59 13.44
CA LEU A 463 -24.96 -23.06 14.78
C LEU A 463 -23.83 -23.39 15.79
N GLU A 464 -23.19 -24.54 15.68
CA GLU A 464 -22.02 -24.90 16.47
C GLU A 464 -20.80 -23.99 16.16
N ASN A 465 -20.60 -23.65 14.89
CA ASN A 465 -19.57 -22.70 14.48
C ASN A 465 -19.88 -21.24 14.86
N LYS A 466 -21.15 -20.92 15.14
CA LYS A 466 -21.62 -19.57 15.51
C LYS A 466 -21.53 -19.29 17.02
N LYS A 467 -21.36 -20.28 17.87
CA LYS A 467 -21.21 -20.11 19.33
C LYS A 467 -19.95 -19.33 19.72
N ASP A 468 -18.98 -19.19 18.79
CA ASP A 468 -17.74 -18.43 19.01
C ASP A 468 -17.81 -16.94 18.59
N SER A 469 -18.92 -16.49 17.99
CA SER A 469 -19.13 -15.08 17.62
C SER A 469 -20.42 -14.55 18.22
N LYS A 470 -20.30 -13.90 19.38
CA LYS A 470 -21.41 -13.11 19.98
C LYS A 470 -21.63 -11.84 19.14
N HIS A 471 -22.73 -11.75 18.45
CA HIS A 471 -23.72 -10.69 18.24
C HIS A 471 -24.35 -10.71 16.85
N GLN A 472 -25.68 -10.61 16.89
CA GLN A 472 -26.66 -10.37 15.81
C GLN A 472 -27.13 -11.59 15.00
N ASP A 473 -28.30 -12.10 15.32
CA ASP A 473 -29.51 -12.18 14.51
C ASP A 473 -30.58 -13.07 15.18
N LYS A 474 -31.44 -12.46 15.98
CA LYS A 474 -32.64 -13.12 16.55
C LYS A 474 -33.81 -13.23 15.56
N THR A 475 -33.82 -12.48 14.49
CA THR A 475 -34.96 -12.32 13.59
C THR A 475 -35.09 -13.39 12.50
N LYS A 476 -34.00 -14.08 12.13
CA LYS A 476 -34.02 -15.12 11.08
C LYS A 476 -34.33 -16.52 11.63
N SER A 477 -33.99 -16.80 12.89
CA SER A 477 -34.34 -18.06 13.59
C SER A 477 -35.85 -18.21 13.81
N GLU A 478 -36.53 -17.10 14.13
CA GLU A 478 -37.97 -17.11 14.35
C GLU A 478 -38.81 -17.45 13.11
N GLY A 479 -38.31 -17.09 11.91
CA GLY A 479 -38.99 -17.41 10.65
C GLY A 479 -38.93 -18.89 10.31
N LEU A 480 -37.79 -19.54 10.53
CA LEU A 480 -37.57 -20.95 10.25
C LEU A 480 -38.30 -21.83 11.27
N GLU A 481 -38.22 -21.49 12.56
CA GLU A 481 -39.00 -22.20 13.61
C GLU A 481 -40.52 -22.15 13.38
N LYS A 482 -41.02 -21.01 12.88
CA LYS A 482 -42.42 -20.83 12.55
C LYS A 482 -42.84 -21.66 11.33
N TYR A 483 -41.89 -21.88 10.40
CA TYR A 483 -42.12 -22.69 9.21
C TYR A 483 -42.09 -24.19 9.54
N ILE A 484 -41.12 -24.66 10.31
CA ILE A 484 -41.01 -26.05 10.78
C ILE A 484 -42.29 -26.40 11.58
N LYS A 485 -42.71 -25.52 12.48
CA LYS A 485 -43.93 -25.74 13.26
C LYS A 485 -45.19 -25.88 12.41
N ARG A 486 -45.31 -25.12 11.32
CA ARG A 486 -46.43 -25.25 10.37
C ARG A 486 -46.39 -26.54 9.55
N LEU A 487 -45.21 -27.07 9.24
CA LEU A 487 -45.03 -28.34 8.57
C LEU A 487 -45.42 -29.50 9.50
N ASP A 488 -44.97 -29.46 10.77
CA ASP A 488 -45.30 -30.46 11.77
C ASP A 488 -46.81 -30.48 12.08
N GLU A 489 -47.46 -29.31 12.17
CA GLU A 489 -48.92 -29.19 12.35
C GLU A 489 -49.66 -29.82 11.16
N LYS A 490 -49.20 -29.61 9.91
CA LYS A 490 -49.83 -30.22 8.74
C LYS A 490 -49.57 -31.70 8.58
N ILE A 491 -48.39 -32.19 8.95
CA ILE A 491 -48.11 -33.64 8.97
C ILE A 491 -48.98 -34.33 10.01
N SER A 492 -49.15 -33.73 11.19
CA SER A 492 -50.07 -34.25 12.23
C SER A 492 -51.51 -34.29 11.79
N GLU A 493 -52.02 -33.24 11.10
CA GLU A 493 -53.36 -33.20 10.52
C GLU A 493 -53.58 -34.33 9.51
N LEU A 494 -52.58 -34.60 8.63
CA LEU A 494 -52.63 -35.68 7.65
C LEU A 494 -52.55 -37.07 8.29
N ASP A 495 -51.88 -37.24 9.42
CA ASP A 495 -51.83 -38.50 10.17
C ASP A 495 -53.11 -38.77 11.01
N GLU A 496 -53.79 -37.71 11.52
CA GLU A 496 -55.08 -37.82 12.15
C GLU A 496 -56.19 -38.18 11.15
N GLU A 497 -56.20 -37.57 9.94
CA GLU A 497 -57.12 -37.95 8.87
C GLU A 497 -56.89 -39.37 8.36
N LYS A 498 -55.66 -39.93 8.45
CA LYS A 498 -55.44 -41.37 8.16
C LYS A 498 -55.96 -42.33 9.23
N GLN A 499 -56.05 -41.89 10.48
CA GLN A 499 -56.57 -42.70 11.58
C GLN A 499 -58.10 -42.70 11.65
N GLU A 500 -58.78 -41.68 11.10
CA GLU A 500 -60.25 -41.63 11.02
C GLU A 500 -60.84 -42.41 9.80
N ASN A 501 -59.97 -42.73 8.81
CA ASN A 501 -60.38 -43.44 7.58
C ASN A 501 -59.95 -44.95 7.55
N ASN A 502 -59.54 -45.53 8.68
CA ASN A 502 -59.29 -46.95 8.89
C ASN A 502 -60.29 -47.45 9.92
#